data_cc74e57d56b43a5308fcc54c58e4a6d1
#
_entry.id   cc74e57d56b43a5308fcc54c58e4a6d1
#
_cell.length_a   1.000
_cell.length_b   1.000
_cell.length_c   1.000
_cell.angle_alpha   90.00
_cell.angle_beta   90.00
_cell.angle_gamma   90.00
#
_symmetry.space_group_name_H-M   'P 1'
#
loop_
_entity.id
_entity.type
_entity.pdbx_description
1 polymer ?
#
loop_
_entity_poly.entity_id
_entity_poly.type
_entity_poly.pdbx_seq_one_letter_code
_entity_poly.pdbx_strand_id
1 'polypeptide(L)'
;LIWVAVAIAVACVIVIIIGRARRPKSYTDVKLVGAEAPEGILQTRPLAADSRARYVEAWNALQSRFAQDPEIAIREADNLLQSAMRECGYPTGDFGAVTDEVTPEQLDVLDHYRAAHRLSAKSETTVLSDEEIERAVTALRAVYDILVG
;
A
#
# COMPACT_ATOMS: atom_id res chain seq x y z
N LEU A 1 -15.97 37.42 -11.13
CA LEU A 1 -15.55 36.58 -10.00
C LEU A 1 -16.35 35.27 -9.94
N ILE A 2 -17.68 35.31 -10.02
CA ILE A 2 -18.57 34.14 -9.94
C ILE A 2 -18.32 33.15 -11.11
N TRP A 3 -18.04 33.63 -12.32
CA TRP A 3 -17.77 32.78 -13.48
C TRP A 3 -16.44 32.02 -13.39
N VAL A 4 -15.44 32.56 -12.69
CA VAL A 4 -14.15 31.90 -12.49
C VAL A 4 -14.31 30.77 -11.46
N ALA A 5 -15.09 30.98 -10.41
CA ALA A 5 -15.37 29.96 -9.40
C ALA A 5 -16.14 28.75 -9.98
N VAL A 6 -17.11 29.02 -10.88
CA VAL A 6 -17.85 27.96 -11.57
C VAL A 6 -16.96 27.17 -12.52
N ALA A 7 -16.04 27.84 -13.25
CA ALA A 7 -15.09 27.16 -14.14
C ALA A 7 -14.12 26.24 -13.38
N ILE A 8 -13.66 26.65 -12.21
CA ILE A 8 -12.77 25.83 -11.36
C ILE A 8 -13.53 24.62 -10.78
N ALA A 9 -14.78 24.79 -10.35
CA ALA A 9 -15.61 23.72 -9.85
C ALA A 9 -15.89 22.66 -10.92
N VAL A 10 -16.18 23.07 -12.15
CA VAL A 10 -16.41 22.18 -13.30
C VAL A 10 -15.12 21.44 -13.68
N ALA A 11 -13.98 22.11 -13.67
CA ALA A 11 -12.69 21.48 -13.95
C ALA A 11 -12.33 20.40 -12.88
N CYS A 12 -12.60 20.65 -11.61
CA CYS A 12 -12.38 19.67 -10.53
C CYS A 12 -13.28 18.43 -10.70
N VAL A 13 -14.56 18.63 -11.06
CA VAL A 13 -15.50 17.52 -11.30
C VAL A 13 -15.08 16.67 -12.51
N ILE A 14 -14.60 17.30 -13.59
CA ILE A 14 -14.11 16.61 -14.78
C ILE A 14 -12.84 15.79 -14.46
N VAL A 15 -11.93 16.31 -13.67
CA VAL A 15 -10.72 15.58 -13.23
C VAL A 15 -11.09 14.38 -12.36
N ILE A 16 -12.09 14.50 -11.47
CA ILE A 16 -12.59 13.40 -10.65
C ILE A 16 -13.27 12.32 -11.52
N ILE A 17 -14.05 12.73 -12.52
CA ILE A 17 -14.74 11.81 -13.44
C ILE A 17 -13.74 11.07 -14.34
N ILE A 18 -12.73 11.77 -14.87
CA ILE A 18 -11.69 11.18 -15.72
C ILE A 18 -10.76 10.28 -14.90
N GLY A 19 -10.44 10.66 -13.67
CA GLY A 19 -9.68 9.81 -12.73
C GLY A 19 -10.44 8.54 -12.35
N ARG A 20 -11.76 8.61 -12.26
CA ARG A 20 -12.62 7.46 -11.94
C ARG A 20 -12.88 6.54 -13.15
N ALA A 21 -12.81 7.07 -14.38
CA ALA A 21 -12.98 6.29 -15.61
C ALA A 21 -11.71 5.55 -16.04
N ARG A 22 -10.56 5.86 -15.45
CA ARG A 22 -9.30 5.14 -15.66
C ARG A 22 -9.01 4.09 -14.56
N ARG A 23 -10.04 3.45 -14.04
CA ARG A 23 -9.81 2.18 -13.36
C ARG A 23 -9.38 1.19 -14.45
N PRO A 24 -8.17 0.62 -14.39
CA PRO A 24 -7.83 -0.46 -15.28
C PRO A 24 -8.87 -1.56 -15.05
N LYS A 25 -9.53 -1.96 -16.13
CA LYS A 25 -10.45 -3.10 -16.13
C LYS A 25 -9.74 -4.26 -15.46
N SER A 26 -10.41 -4.84 -14.49
CA SER A 26 -10.15 -6.11 -13.86
C SER A 26 -9.24 -7.00 -14.70
N TYR A 27 -8.13 -7.38 -14.12
CA TYR A 27 -7.31 -8.49 -14.53
C TYR A 27 -8.13 -9.79 -14.28
N THR A 28 -9.14 -10.03 -15.10
CA THR A 28 -10.03 -11.19 -14.99
C THR A 28 -10.01 -12.06 -16.24
N ASP A 29 -8.99 -11.94 -17.11
CA ASP A 29 -8.88 -12.83 -18.26
C ASP A 29 -7.42 -13.21 -18.57
N VAL A 30 -6.75 -13.84 -17.59
CA VAL A 30 -5.72 -14.81 -17.91
C VAL A 30 -6.17 -16.14 -17.32
N LYS A 31 -6.92 -16.88 -18.13
CA LYS A 31 -7.21 -18.27 -17.91
C LYS A 31 -5.91 -19.07 -18.00
N LEU A 32 -5.17 -19.14 -16.87
CA LEU A 32 -4.11 -20.12 -16.70
C LEU A 32 -4.78 -21.48 -16.50
N VAL A 33 -4.83 -22.23 -17.57
CA VAL A 33 -5.20 -23.64 -17.56
C VAL A 33 -4.16 -24.39 -16.73
N GLY A 34 -4.59 -24.95 -15.60
CA GLY A 34 -3.96 -26.11 -14.98
C GLY A 34 -2.93 -25.86 -13.88
N ALA A 35 -3.39 -25.39 -12.73
CA ALA A 35 -2.99 -25.87 -11.40
C ALA A 35 -4.07 -25.38 -10.43
N GLU A 36 -4.97 -26.25 -10.04
CA GLU A 36 -5.84 -26.01 -8.88
C GLU A 36 -4.93 -25.86 -7.66
N ALA A 37 -4.70 -24.60 -7.26
CA ALA A 37 -4.09 -24.32 -5.97
C ALA A 37 -5.02 -24.89 -4.88
N PRO A 38 -4.48 -25.49 -3.81
CA PRO A 38 -5.31 -25.99 -2.73
C PRO A 38 -6.20 -24.86 -2.20
N GLU A 39 -7.49 -25.08 -2.18
CA GLU A 39 -8.45 -24.14 -1.59
C GLU A 39 -8.08 -23.91 -0.13
N GLY A 40 -7.97 -22.66 0.29
CA GLY A 40 -7.70 -22.29 1.68
C GLY A 40 -6.30 -21.73 1.99
N ILE A 41 -5.38 -21.66 1.02
CA ILE A 41 -4.08 -21.01 1.24
C ILE A 41 -4.08 -19.62 0.57
N LEU A 42 -3.60 -18.60 1.30
CA LEU A 42 -3.46 -17.25 0.76
C LEU A 42 -2.55 -17.26 -0.48
N GLN A 43 -3.11 -16.91 -1.63
CA GLN A 43 -2.41 -16.91 -2.91
C GLN A 43 -1.65 -15.60 -3.08
N THR A 44 -0.35 -15.61 -2.80
CA THR A 44 0.54 -14.47 -3.05
C THR A 44 1.45 -14.74 -4.25
N ARG A 45 1.92 -13.66 -4.88
CA ARG A 45 2.84 -13.68 -6.01
C ARG A 45 3.91 -12.60 -5.86
N PRO A 46 5.13 -12.82 -6.35
CA PRO A 46 6.17 -11.79 -6.32
C PRO A 46 5.78 -10.62 -7.25
N LEU A 47 6.31 -9.44 -6.94
CA LEU A 47 6.19 -8.27 -7.80
C LEU A 47 6.84 -8.52 -9.17
N ALA A 48 6.18 -8.06 -10.23
CA ALA A 48 6.79 -7.98 -11.55
C ALA A 48 8.02 -7.05 -11.53
N ALA A 49 9.00 -7.30 -12.40
CA ALA A 49 10.25 -6.54 -12.41
C ALA A 49 10.04 -5.02 -12.55
N ASP A 50 9.13 -4.62 -13.45
CA ASP A 50 8.81 -3.20 -13.67
C ASP A 50 8.13 -2.56 -12.45
N SER A 51 7.24 -3.30 -11.78
CA SER A 51 6.60 -2.86 -10.54
C SER A 51 7.62 -2.72 -9.43
N ARG A 52 8.50 -3.72 -9.27
CA ARG A 52 9.60 -3.68 -8.28
C ARG A 52 10.47 -2.44 -8.47
N ALA A 53 10.89 -2.13 -9.70
CA ALA A 53 11.71 -0.96 -10.00
C ALA A 53 11.01 0.35 -9.57
N ARG A 54 9.71 0.48 -9.82
CA ARG A 54 8.91 1.65 -9.40
C ARG A 54 8.82 1.76 -7.87
N TYR A 55 8.64 0.65 -7.16
CA TYR A 55 8.59 0.67 -5.69
C TYR A 55 9.95 0.99 -5.08
N VAL A 56 11.06 0.52 -5.66
CA VAL A 56 12.42 0.89 -5.25
C VAL A 56 12.65 2.40 -5.41
N GLU A 57 12.30 2.97 -6.55
CA GLU A 57 12.44 4.40 -6.81
C GLU A 57 11.60 5.24 -5.82
N ALA A 58 10.33 4.88 -5.64
CA ALA A 58 9.45 5.57 -4.72
C ALA A 58 9.92 5.47 -3.27
N TRP A 59 10.41 4.30 -2.83
CA TRP A 59 10.96 4.12 -1.51
C TRP A 59 12.21 4.96 -1.27
N ASN A 60 13.12 5.00 -2.26
CA ASN A 60 14.32 5.84 -2.19
C ASN A 60 13.98 7.33 -2.06
N ALA A 61 12.93 7.80 -2.74
CA ALA A 61 12.45 9.17 -2.61
C ALA A 61 11.93 9.48 -1.20
N LEU A 62 11.39 8.50 -0.48
CA LEU A 62 10.89 8.66 0.90
C LEU A 62 12.01 8.76 1.94
N GLN A 63 13.21 8.23 1.66
CA GLN A 63 14.31 8.19 2.64
C GLN A 63 14.67 9.58 3.20
N SER A 64 14.73 10.61 2.35
CA SER A 64 14.99 11.97 2.78
C SER A 64 13.84 12.59 3.61
N ARG A 65 12.61 12.17 3.34
CA ARG A 65 11.42 12.66 4.06
C ARG A 65 11.31 12.10 5.47
N PHE A 66 11.73 10.87 5.71
CA PHE A 66 11.77 10.31 7.07
C PHE A 66 12.59 11.16 8.04
N ALA A 67 13.63 11.85 7.54
CA ALA A 67 14.46 12.74 8.36
C ALA A 67 13.85 14.15 8.54
N GLN A 68 13.03 14.61 7.59
CA GLN A 68 12.48 15.98 7.59
C GLN A 68 11.07 16.05 8.20
N ASP A 69 10.22 15.12 7.82
CA ASP A 69 8.83 15.03 8.25
C ASP A 69 8.42 13.55 8.37
N PRO A 70 8.77 12.90 9.48
CA PRO A 70 8.60 11.46 9.64
C PRO A 70 7.14 11.03 9.59
N GLU A 71 6.19 11.83 10.09
CA GLU A 71 4.78 11.44 10.09
C GLU A 71 4.17 11.43 8.69
N ILE A 72 4.52 12.42 7.86
CA ILE A 72 4.10 12.44 6.45
C ILE A 72 4.75 11.26 5.71
N ALA A 73 6.05 11.03 5.93
CA ALA A 73 6.76 9.94 5.31
C ALA A 73 6.20 8.55 5.69
N ILE A 74 5.79 8.36 6.95
CA ILE A 74 5.13 7.13 7.42
C ILE A 74 3.83 6.90 6.65
N ARG A 75 2.97 7.92 6.49
CA ARG A 75 1.71 7.78 5.75
C ARG A 75 1.94 7.50 4.25
N GLU A 76 2.92 8.18 3.64
CA GLU A 76 3.27 7.94 2.24
C GLU A 76 3.84 6.52 2.03
N ALA A 77 4.70 6.06 2.94
CA ALA A 77 5.26 4.71 2.92
C ALA A 77 4.18 3.64 3.15
N ASP A 78 3.24 3.88 4.06
CA ASP A 78 2.09 3.00 4.29
C ASP A 78 1.26 2.83 3.01
N ASN A 79 0.90 3.93 2.34
CA ASN A 79 0.17 3.90 1.08
C ASN A 79 0.94 3.19 -0.04
N LEU A 80 2.26 3.38 -0.11
CA LEU A 80 3.14 2.73 -1.07
C LEU A 80 3.14 1.22 -0.87
N LEU A 81 3.37 0.77 0.37
CA LEU A 81 3.41 -0.66 0.71
C LEU A 81 2.05 -1.32 0.62
N GLN A 82 0.96 -0.61 0.95
CA GLN A 82 -0.40 -1.10 0.72
C GLN A 82 -0.65 -1.42 -0.76
N SER A 83 -0.12 -0.60 -1.65
CA SER A 83 -0.23 -0.83 -3.10
C SER A 83 0.60 -2.03 -3.55
N ALA A 84 1.82 -2.19 -3.02
CA ALA A 84 2.68 -3.34 -3.29
C ALA A 84 2.05 -4.64 -2.76
N MET A 85 1.50 -4.63 -1.54
CA MET A 85 0.81 -5.76 -0.94
C MET A 85 -0.38 -6.21 -1.79
N ARG A 86 -1.22 -5.27 -2.25
CA ARG A 86 -2.35 -5.59 -3.14
C ARG A 86 -1.88 -6.21 -4.45
N GLU A 87 -0.80 -5.72 -5.03
CA GLU A 87 -0.24 -6.25 -6.26
C GLU A 87 0.32 -7.67 -6.04
N CYS A 88 0.88 -7.95 -4.87
CA CYS A 88 1.32 -9.29 -4.45
C CYS A 88 0.17 -10.23 -4.07
N GLY A 89 -1.07 -9.74 -3.90
CA GLY A 89 -2.22 -10.55 -3.50
C GLY A 89 -2.47 -10.63 -2.00
N TYR A 90 -1.79 -9.81 -1.20
CA TYR A 90 -2.06 -9.71 0.24
C TYR A 90 -3.35 -8.93 0.51
N PRO A 91 -4.12 -9.29 1.54
CA PRO A 91 -5.24 -8.49 2.02
C PRO A 91 -4.73 -7.17 2.63
N THR A 92 -5.41 -6.06 2.33
CA THR A 92 -5.02 -4.72 2.80
C THR A 92 -6.16 -3.97 3.49
N GLY A 93 -7.24 -4.67 3.83
CA GLY A 93 -8.40 -4.10 4.50
C GLY A 93 -8.54 -4.58 5.93
N ASP A 94 -9.66 -5.24 6.21
CA ASP A 94 -9.90 -5.86 7.52
C ASP A 94 -9.03 -7.13 7.68
N PHE A 95 -7.90 -6.96 8.34
CA PHE A 95 -6.95 -8.04 8.62
C PHE A 95 -7.50 -9.10 9.60
N GLY A 96 -8.63 -8.83 10.28
CA GLY A 96 -9.29 -9.77 11.16
C GLY A 96 -10.04 -10.86 10.39
N ALA A 97 -10.30 -10.63 9.12
CA ALA A 97 -11.07 -11.53 8.25
C ALA A 97 -10.20 -12.44 7.37
N VAL A 98 -8.89 -12.54 7.62
CA VAL A 98 -8.03 -13.51 6.91
C VAL A 98 -8.39 -14.89 7.42
N THR A 99 -9.24 -15.59 6.66
CA THR A 99 -9.71 -16.96 6.96
C THR A 99 -8.85 -18.02 6.28
N ASP A 100 -8.04 -17.62 5.31
CA ASP A 100 -7.17 -18.52 4.57
C ASP A 100 -5.95 -18.92 5.42
N GLU A 101 -5.45 -20.11 5.19
CA GLU A 101 -4.17 -20.52 5.77
C GLU A 101 -3.05 -19.65 5.22
N VAL A 102 -2.22 -19.12 6.12
CA VAL A 102 -1.07 -18.28 5.79
C VAL A 102 0.23 -19.00 6.13
N THR A 103 1.25 -18.83 5.30
CA THR A 103 2.59 -19.31 5.64
C THR A 103 3.23 -18.41 6.71
N PRO A 104 4.27 -18.90 7.45
CA PRO A 104 4.99 -18.06 8.40
C PRO A 104 5.50 -16.74 7.79
N GLU A 105 6.01 -16.79 6.56
CA GLU A 105 6.51 -15.61 5.85
C GLU A 105 5.38 -14.61 5.52
N GLN A 106 4.22 -15.12 5.12
CA GLN A 106 3.04 -14.29 4.88
C GLN A 106 2.53 -13.66 6.17
N LEU A 107 2.58 -14.41 7.27
CA LEU A 107 2.19 -13.91 8.59
C LEU A 107 3.12 -12.77 9.04
N ASP A 108 4.42 -12.92 8.86
CA ASP A 108 5.39 -11.86 9.18
C ASP A 108 5.10 -10.56 8.41
N VAL A 109 4.81 -10.63 7.11
CA VAL A 109 4.41 -9.46 6.31
C VAL A 109 3.16 -8.81 6.89
N LEU A 110 2.14 -9.61 7.19
CA LEU A 110 0.86 -9.10 7.72
C LEU A 110 1.04 -8.46 9.10
N ASP A 111 1.83 -9.04 9.98
CA ASP A 111 2.03 -8.53 11.34
C ASP A 111 2.84 -7.22 11.34
N HIS A 112 3.92 -7.14 10.58
CA HIS A 112 4.67 -5.90 10.40
C HIS A 112 3.81 -4.81 9.78
N TYR A 113 3.06 -5.15 8.73
CA TYR A 113 2.18 -4.18 8.08
C TYR A 113 1.08 -3.67 9.02
N ARG A 114 0.41 -4.56 9.78
CA ARG A 114 -0.59 -4.17 10.78
C ARG A 114 -0.04 -3.23 11.84
N ALA A 115 1.18 -3.48 12.30
CA ALA A 115 1.84 -2.63 13.29
C ALA A 115 2.10 -1.23 12.72
N ALA A 116 2.65 -1.14 11.51
CA ALA A 116 2.93 0.11 10.81
C ALA A 116 1.65 0.88 10.49
N HIS A 117 0.65 0.21 9.92
CA HIS A 117 -0.61 0.81 9.51
C HIS A 117 -1.38 1.44 10.69
N ARG A 118 -1.37 0.79 11.87
CA ARG A 118 -1.97 1.37 13.08
C ARG A 118 -1.30 2.68 13.50
N LEU A 119 0.02 2.76 13.37
CA LEU A 119 0.77 3.99 13.69
C LEU A 119 0.58 5.06 12.62
N SER A 120 0.51 4.67 11.35
CA SER A 120 0.13 5.56 10.25
C SER A 120 -1.25 6.18 10.48
N ALA A 121 -2.26 5.39 10.77
CA ALA A 121 -3.61 5.87 11.09
C ALA A 121 -3.64 6.77 12.35
N LYS A 122 -2.87 6.41 13.39
CA LYS A 122 -2.75 7.25 14.60
C LYS A 122 -2.17 8.62 14.29
N SER A 123 -1.19 8.71 13.37
CA SER A 123 -0.54 9.97 12.98
C SER A 123 -1.48 10.97 12.30
N GLU A 124 -2.64 10.54 11.83
CA GLU A 124 -3.65 11.43 11.25
C GLU A 124 -4.36 12.29 12.30
N THR A 125 -4.40 11.82 13.54
CA THR A 125 -5.17 12.47 14.62
C THR A 125 -4.32 12.89 15.81
N THR A 126 -3.13 12.32 15.96
CA THR A 126 -2.26 12.53 17.13
C THR A 126 -0.80 12.52 16.70
N VAL A 127 -0.01 13.44 17.26
CA VAL A 127 1.45 13.46 17.07
C VAL A 127 2.04 12.19 17.65
N LEU A 128 2.88 11.50 16.87
CA LEU A 128 3.57 10.31 17.30
C LEU A 128 4.76 10.65 18.20
N SER A 129 5.06 9.82 19.18
CA SER A 129 6.31 9.89 19.92
C SER A 129 7.49 9.41 19.06
N ASP A 130 8.71 9.80 19.41
CA ASP A 130 9.92 9.34 18.69
C ASP A 130 10.02 7.82 18.65
N GLU A 131 9.64 7.14 19.73
CA GLU A 131 9.60 5.68 19.80
C GLU A 131 8.54 5.06 18.87
N GLU A 132 7.40 5.72 18.71
CA GLU A 132 6.36 5.27 17.78
C GLU A 132 6.76 5.49 16.33
N ILE A 133 7.44 6.59 16.05
CA ILE A 133 8.03 6.87 14.72
C ILE A 133 9.05 5.79 14.37
N GLU A 134 9.99 5.50 15.28
CA GLU A 134 11.01 4.47 15.05
C GLU A 134 10.40 3.08 14.82
N ARG A 135 9.39 2.71 15.61
CA ARG A 135 8.65 1.44 15.41
C ARG A 135 7.92 1.39 14.08
N ALA A 136 7.27 2.48 13.66
CA ALA A 136 6.59 2.55 12.39
C ALA A 136 7.56 2.41 11.22
N VAL A 137 8.66 3.15 11.23
CA VAL A 137 9.70 3.10 10.18
C VAL A 137 10.33 1.70 10.09
N THR A 138 10.63 1.09 11.24
CA THR A 138 11.19 -0.27 11.30
C THR A 138 10.23 -1.29 10.71
N ALA A 139 8.95 -1.23 11.06
CA ALA A 139 7.94 -2.14 10.56
C ALA A 139 7.68 -1.95 9.06
N LEU A 140 7.60 -0.70 8.56
CA LEU A 140 7.47 -0.40 7.14
C LEU A 140 8.66 -0.92 6.34
N ARG A 141 9.88 -0.75 6.88
CA ARG A 141 11.08 -1.26 6.24
C ARG A 141 11.09 -2.79 6.15
N ALA A 142 10.67 -3.49 7.20
CA ALA A 142 10.56 -4.95 7.19
C ALA A 142 9.61 -5.45 6.10
N VAL A 143 8.45 -4.82 5.94
CA VAL A 143 7.51 -5.13 4.85
C VAL A 143 8.13 -4.85 3.48
N TYR A 144 8.80 -3.71 3.33
CA TYR A 144 9.48 -3.35 2.08
C TYR A 144 10.54 -4.38 1.70
N ASP A 145 11.41 -4.76 2.65
CA ASP A 145 12.51 -5.71 2.42
C ASP A 145 11.98 -7.10 2.00
N ILE A 146 10.83 -7.53 2.52
CA ILE A 146 10.23 -8.81 2.14
C ILE A 146 9.55 -8.76 0.78
N LEU A 147 8.85 -7.67 0.45
CA LEU A 147 8.06 -7.59 -0.79
C LEU A 147 8.87 -7.13 -2.00
N VAL A 148 9.84 -6.24 -1.77
CA VAL A 148 10.56 -5.49 -2.83
C VAL A 148 12.04 -5.85 -2.88
N GLY A 149 12.62 -6.22 -1.73
CA GLY A 149 14.05 -6.52 -1.54
C GLY A 149 14.62 -7.76 -2.22
#